data_eb5f48ee9f41b55993ee446a533fba98
#
_entry.id   eb5f48ee9f41b55993ee446a533fba98
#
_cell.length_a   1.000
_cell.length_b   1.000
_cell.length_c   1.000
_cell.angle_alpha   90.00
_cell.angle_beta   90.00
_cell.angle_gamma   90.00
#
_symmetry.space_group_name_H-M   'P 1'
#
loop_
_entity.id
_entity.type
_entity.pdbx_description
1 polymer ?
#
loop_
_entity_poly.entity_id
_entity_poly.type
_entity_poly.pdbx_seq_one_letter_code
_entity_poly.pdbx_strand_id
1 'polypeptide(L)'
;LEAAIMDVVTSASPPVGRTRAVEILRGGRSKVVAQYAYDALAGYGAFAHLRSADVLGRVDEMLAAGRLRSTGGRFPKLRAA
;
A
#
# COMPACT_ATOMS: atom_id res chain seq x y z
N LEU A 1 -0.62 5.00 12.05
CA LEU A 1 0.04 4.08 11.11
C LEU A 1 -0.96 3.38 10.19
N GLU A 2 -2.04 2.86 10.75
CA GLU A 2 -3.06 2.19 9.94
C GLU A 2 -3.77 3.15 8.99
N ALA A 3 -3.93 4.40 9.40
CA ALA A 3 -4.61 5.40 8.57
C ALA A 3 -3.88 5.62 7.24
N ALA A 4 -2.56 5.66 7.25
CA ALA A 4 -1.78 5.83 6.01
C ALA A 4 -1.92 4.61 5.10
N ILE A 5 -1.91 3.41 5.68
CA ILE A 5 -2.10 2.17 4.91
C ILE A 5 -3.51 2.15 4.31
N MET A 6 -4.52 2.46 5.10
CA MET A 6 -5.91 2.51 4.60
C MET A 6 -6.07 3.56 3.51
N ASP A 7 -5.44 4.72 3.66
CA ASP A 7 -5.49 5.74 2.62
C ASP A 7 -4.94 5.22 1.29
N VAL A 8 -3.77 4.60 1.31
CA VAL A 8 -3.17 4.06 0.08
C VAL A 8 -4.07 2.98 -0.53
N VAL A 9 -4.57 2.07 0.29
CA VAL A 9 -5.38 0.95 -0.19
C VAL A 9 -6.70 1.44 -0.79
N THR A 10 -7.35 2.40 -0.14
CA THR A 10 -8.67 2.86 -0.59
C THR A 10 -8.59 3.89 -1.71
N SER A 11 -7.52 4.67 -1.77
CA SER A 11 -7.41 5.78 -2.71
C SER A 11 -6.61 5.45 -3.96
N ALA A 12 -5.80 4.38 -3.94
CA ALA A 12 -5.01 4.00 -5.11
C ALA A 12 -5.92 3.57 -6.26
N SER A 13 -5.75 4.17 -7.41
CA SER A 13 -6.50 3.85 -8.62
C SER A 13 -5.53 3.77 -9.79
N PRO A 14 -5.34 2.60 -10.38
CA PRO A 14 -5.93 1.30 -10.03
C PRO A 14 -5.45 0.75 -8.68
N PRO A 15 -6.18 -0.21 -8.11
CA PRO A 15 -5.78 -0.84 -6.85
C PRO A 15 -4.41 -1.48 -6.93
N VAL A 16 -3.71 -1.56 -5.82
CA VAL A 16 -2.35 -2.09 -5.73
C VAL A 16 -2.27 -3.32 -4.85
N GLY A 17 -1.25 -4.14 -5.10
CA GLY A 17 -0.93 -5.26 -4.24
C GLY A 17 -0.01 -4.86 -3.09
N ARG A 18 0.40 -5.85 -2.28
CA ARG A 18 1.23 -5.62 -1.09
C ARG A 18 2.54 -4.90 -1.41
N THR A 19 3.26 -5.39 -2.39
CA THR A 19 4.58 -4.83 -2.74
C THR A 19 4.47 -3.37 -3.18
N ARG A 20 3.50 -3.07 -4.02
CA ARG A 20 3.31 -1.71 -4.51
C ARG A 20 2.82 -0.78 -3.39
N ALA A 21 1.95 -1.27 -2.51
CA ALA A 21 1.50 -0.49 -1.37
C ALA A 21 2.68 -0.11 -0.47
N VAL A 22 3.59 -1.04 -0.21
CA VAL A 22 4.80 -0.77 0.56
C VAL A 22 5.66 0.28 -0.13
N GLU A 23 5.83 0.17 -1.44
CA GLU A 23 6.60 1.15 -2.21
C GLU A 23 6.01 2.56 -2.08
N ILE A 24 4.70 2.69 -2.21
CA ILE A 24 4.01 3.99 -2.09
C ILE A 24 4.20 4.55 -0.69
N LEU A 25 3.97 3.73 0.34
CA LEU A 25 4.10 4.16 1.73
C LEU A 25 5.52 4.59 2.07
N ARG A 26 6.52 4.05 1.41
CA ARG A 26 7.93 4.42 1.61
C ARG A 26 8.40 5.56 0.71
N GLY A 27 7.52 6.09 -0.13
CA GLY A 27 7.89 7.19 -1.01
C GLY A 27 8.72 6.77 -2.21
N GLY A 28 8.49 5.59 -2.74
CA GLY A 28 9.19 5.09 -3.92
C GLY A 28 8.94 5.95 -5.15
N ARG A 29 9.85 5.92 -6.11
CA ARG A 29 9.81 6.76 -7.30
C ARG A 29 9.85 5.97 -8.61
N SER A 30 9.23 4.80 -8.62
CA SER A 30 9.19 4.00 -9.85
C SER A 30 8.31 4.67 -10.91
N LYS A 31 8.43 4.18 -12.16
CA LYS A 31 7.59 4.66 -13.26
C LYS A 31 6.11 4.46 -12.97
N VAL A 32 5.75 3.37 -12.33
CA VAL A 32 4.35 3.06 -12.01
C VAL A 32 3.79 4.09 -11.02
N VAL A 33 4.57 4.46 -10.00
CA VAL A 33 4.15 5.49 -9.04
C VAL A 33 3.86 6.80 -9.77
N ALA A 34 4.75 7.22 -10.66
CA ALA A 34 4.56 8.46 -11.43
C ALA A 34 3.39 8.34 -12.41
N GLN A 35 3.28 7.20 -13.08
CA GLN A 35 2.27 6.98 -14.11
C GLN A 35 0.85 7.12 -13.57
N TYR A 36 0.60 6.60 -12.38
CA TYR A 36 -0.74 6.63 -11.78
C TYR A 36 -0.87 7.69 -10.68
N ALA A 37 0.10 8.58 -10.58
CA ALA A 37 0.09 9.67 -9.59
C ALA A 37 -0.06 9.18 -8.15
N TYR A 38 0.49 8.01 -7.84
CA TYR A 38 0.45 7.50 -6.47
C TYR A 38 1.23 8.38 -5.49
N ASP A 39 2.15 9.20 -6.00
CA ASP A 39 2.88 10.19 -5.21
C ASP A 39 1.99 11.35 -4.74
N ALA A 40 0.78 11.46 -5.27
CA ALA A 40 -0.20 12.44 -4.82
C ALA A 40 -1.08 11.94 -3.67
N LEU A 41 -1.00 10.64 -3.32
CA LEU A 41 -1.79 10.09 -2.23
C LEU A 41 -1.32 10.63 -0.88
N ALA A 42 -2.27 10.87 0.04
CA ALA A 42 -1.94 11.39 1.37
C ALA A 42 -1.00 10.46 2.14
N GLY A 43 -1.11 9.15 1.94
CA GLY A 43 -0.23 8.18 2.57
C GLY A 43 1.13 8.00 1.92
N TYR A 44 1.38 8.66 0.80
CA TYR A 44 2.65 8.53 0.08
C TYR A 44 3.81 9.00 0.98
N GLY A 45 4.83 8.15 1.10
CA GLY A 45 6.01 8.49 1.88
C GLY A 45 5.82 8.52 3.39
N ALA A 46 4.63 8.14 3.89
CA ALA A 46 4.34 8.18 5.33
C ALA A 46 5.33 7.34 6.15
N PHE A 47 5.86 6.28 5.57
CA PHE A 47 6.81 5.38 6.24
C PHE A 47 8.18 5.38 5.56
N ALA A 48 8.59 6.50 5.00
CA ALA A 48 9.88 6.60 4.31
C ALA A 48 11.07 6.29 5.22
N HIS A 49 10.90 6.47 6.53
CA HIS A 49 11.93 6.21 7.54
C HIS A 49 11.99 4.74 7.99
N LEU A 50 11.06 3.91 7.56
CA LEU A 50 11.01 2.49 7.93
C LEU A 50 11.53 1.62 6.80
N ARG A 51 12.00 0.42 7.15
CA ARG A 51 12.42 -0.57 6.16
C ARG A 51 11.20 -1.22 5.50
N SER A 52 11.39 -1.69 4.27
CA SER A 52 10.32 -2.36 3.52
C SER A 52 9.71 -3.52 4.32
N ALA A 53 10.54 -4.33 4.98
CA ALA A 53 10.07 -5.46 5.76
C ALA A 53 9.16 -5.02 6.91
N ASP A 54 9.47 -3.89 7.54
CA ASP A 54 8.66 -3.37 8.65
C ASP A 54 7.30 -2.90 8.16
N VAL A 55 7.29 -2.18 7.03
CA VAL A 55 6.03 -1.72 6.44
C VAL A 55 5.19 -2.89 5.96
N LEU A 56 5.82 -3.86 5.31
CA LEU A 56 5.13 -5.07 4.85
C LEU A 56 4.52 -5.84 6.02
N GLY A 57 5.24 -5.93 7.13
CA GLY A 57 4.73 -6.57 8.34
C GLY A 57 3.45 -5.90 8.85
N ARG A 58 3.38 -4.58 8.80
CA ARG A 58 2.18 -3.85 9.20
C ARG A 58 1.00 -4.15 8.28
N VAL A 59 1.24 -4.18 6.97
CA VAL A 59 0.21 -4.54 6.00
C VAL A 59 -0.29 -5.95 6.26
N ASP A 60 0.63 -6.89 6.50
CA ASP A 60 0.27 -8.29 6.76
C ASP A 60 -0.51 -8.44 8.06
N GLU A 61 -0.18 -7.67 9.09
CA GLU A 61 -0.96 -7.66 10.34
C GLU A 61 -2.40 -7.21 10.08
N MET A 62 -2.61 -6.20 9.26
CA MET A 62 -3.95 -5.73 8.92
C MET A 62 -4.72 -6.78 8.12
N LEU A 63 -4.05 -7.49 7.22
CA LEU A 63 -4.65 -8.60 6.50
C LEU A 63 -5.08 -9.71 7.46
N ALA A 64 -4.20 -10.09 8.39
CA ALA A 64 -4.50 -11.13 9.36
C ALA A 64 -5.63 -10.73 10.31
N ALA A 65 -5.72 -9.44 10.64
CA ALA A 65 -6.78 -8.91 11.51
C ALA A 65 -8.11 -8.71 10.79
N GLY A 66 -8.18 -8.94 9.48
CA GLY A 66 -9.40 -8.78 8.70
C GLY A 66 -9.74 -7.33 8.36
N ARG A 67 -8.83 -6.41 8.54
CA ARG A 67 -9.03 -4.99 8.17
C ARG A 67 -8.77 -4.71 6.72
N LEU A 68 -7.94 -5.53 6.09
CA LEU A 68 -7.69 -5.51 4.67
C LEU A 68 -8.06 -6.85 4.09
N ARG A 69 -8.37 -6.86 2.79
CA ARG A 69 -8.63 -8.06 2.02
C ARG A 69 -7.70 -8.09 0.82
N SER A 70 -7.26 -9.28 0.45
CA SER A 70 -6.53 -9.48 -0.79
C SER A 70 -7.47 -10.11 -1.80
N THR A 71 -7.53 -9.56 -3.00
CA THR A 71 -8.29 -10.21 -4.08
C THR A 71 -7.54 -11.47 -4.48
N GLY A 72 -8.26 -12.46 -4.94
CA GLY A 72 -7.63 -13.68 -5.43
C GLY A 72 -6.96 -13.49 -6.78
N GLY A 73 -6.44 -14.58 -7.33
CA GLY A 73 -5.91 -14.60 -8.67
C GLY A 73 -4.39 -14.40 -8.73
N ARG A 74 -3.91 -14.22 -9.94
CA ARG A 74 -2.49 -14.21 -10.26
C ARG A 74 -1.78 -12.94 -9.74
N PHE A 75 -2.50 -11.82 -9.74
CA PHE A 75 -1.96 -10.53 -9.29
C PHE A 75 -2.91 -9.95 -8.24
N PRO A 76 -2.81 -10.45 -6.99
CA PRO A 76 -3.72 -9.99 -5.94
C PRO A 76 -3.59 -8.50 -5.68
N LYS A 77 -4.71 -7.86 -5.39
CA LYS A 77 -4.77 -6.45 -5.03
C LYS A 77 -5.32 -6.31 -3.62
N LEU A 78 -4.97 -5.23 -2.95
CA LEU A 78 -5.47 -4.94 -1.62
C LEU A 78 -6.77 -4.14 -1.69
N ARG A 79 -7.68 -4.45 -0.77
CA ARG A 79 -8.93 -3.71 -0.60
C ARG A 79 -9.21 -3.55 0.89
N ALA A 80 -9.97 -2.52 1.23
CA ALA A 80 -10.49 -2.39 2.58
C ALA A 80 -11.54 -3.49 2.81
N ALA A 81 -11.47 -4.09 3.98
CA ALA A 81 -12.40 -5.15 4.35
C ALA A 81 -13.77 -4.58 4.69
#